data_0c97df3cd0fb882e7da33499766f6899
#
_entry.id   0c97df3cd0fb882e7da33499766f6899
#
_cell.length_a   1.000
_cell.length_b   1.000
_cell.length_c   1.000
_cell.angle_alpha   90.00
_cell.angle_beta   90.00
_cell.angle_gamma   90.00
#
_symmetry.space_group_name_H-M   'P 1'
#
loop_
_entity.id
_entity.type
_entity.pdbx_description
1 polymer ?
#
loop_
_entity_poly.entity_id
_entity_poly.type
_entity_poly.pdbx_seq_one_letter_code
_entity_poly.pdbx_strand_id
1 'polypeptide(L)'
;MKCKSYRIVLALLVTVLCLAGCKGVKDIRITSVSIESISVRGFKGLDLSLFVGVDNPARQVQISEIDGSLVHSGKVIGKLAMDPFTLAAKTSQTYALKAKVSLAQGAGFKDLMMLTDQQELNNCTVDLNAKAKYGKNAAVPIRLKDIPLKELLERFGNEKN
;
A
#
# COMPACT_ATOMS: atom_id res chain seq x y z
N MET A 1 1.97 11.41 -33.92
CA MET A 1 1.78 9.96 -34.04
C MET A 1 2.29 9.12 -32.87
N LYS A 2 2.31 9.64 -31.65
CA LYS A 2 2.78 8.88 -30.46
C LYS A 2 1.68 8.48 -29.46
N CYS A 3 0.41 8.77 -29.73
CA CYS A 3 -0.71 8.44 -28.82
C CYS A 3 -1.34 7.06 -28.98
N LYS A 4 -1.03 6.30 -30.02
CA LYS A 4 -1.63 4.96 -30.26
C LYS A 4 -0.93 3.85 -29.50
N SER A 5 0.40 3.98 -29.26
CA SER A 5 1.19 2.93 -28.58
C SER A 5 0.84 2.81 -27.07
N TYR A 6 0.56 3.92 -26.43
CA TYR A 6 0.18 3.97 -25.01
C TYR A 6 -1.17 3.28 -24.72
N ARG A 7 -2.13 3.43 -25.65
CA ARG A 7 -3.44 2.78 -25.55
C ARG A 7 -3.36 1.26 -25.68
N ILE A 8 -2.43 0.76 -26.50
CA ILE A 8 -2.20 -0.67 -26.70
C ILE A 8 -1.51 -1.28 -25.47
N VAL A 9 -0.52 -0.60 -24.90
CA VAL A 9 0.16 -1.03 -23.67
C VAL A 9 -0.78 -1.03 -22.48
N LEU A 10 -1.64 -0.01 -22.37
CA LEU A 10 -2.66 0.06 -21.33
C LEU A 10 -3.72 -1.04 -21.48
N ALA A 11 -4.14 -1.33 -22.70
CA ALA A 11 -5.08 -2.43 -23.00
C ALA A 11 -4.46 -3.79 -22.68
N LEU A 12 -3.17 -3.99 -22.97
CA LEU A 12 -2.44 -5.22 -22.70
C LEU A 12 -2.23 -5.42 -21.19
N LEU A 13 -1.96 -4.34 -20.44
CA LEU A 13 -1.87 -4.35 -18.98
C LEU A 13 -3.21 -4.70 -18.33
N VAL A 14 -4.30 -4.16 -18.86
CA VAL A 14 -5.66 -4.46 -18.38
C VAL A 14 -6.06 -5.90 -18.72
N THR A 15 -5.66 -6.44 -19.87
CA THR A 15 -5.94 -7.84 -20.24
C THR A 15 -5.13 -8.85 -19.42
N VAL A 16 -3.88 -8.56 -19.09
CA VAL A 16 -3.06 -9.41 -18.20
C VAL A 16 -3.64 -9.44 -16.78
N LEU A 17 -4.14 -8.31 -16.28
CA LEU A 17 -4.90 -8.23 -15.02
C LEU A 17 -6.25 -8.99 -15.10
N CYS A 18 -6.82 -9.14 -16.30
CA CYS A 18 -8.06 -9.87 -16.52
C CYS A 18 -7.91 -11.40 -16.52
N LEU A 19 -6.72 -11.94 -16.76
CA LEU A 19 -6.47 -13.38 -16.82
C LEU A 19 -6.16 -14.03 -15.46
N ALA A 20 -5.85 -13.24 -14.43
CA ALA A 20 -5.76 -13.71 -13.04
C ALA A 20 -7.19 -13.86 -12.48
N GLY A 21 -7.82 -14.98 -12.75
CA GLY A 21 -9.22 -15.30 -12.54
C GLY A 21 -9.75 -15.26 -11.10
N CYS A 22 -9.91 -14.09 -10.51
CA CYS A 22 -10.69 -13.88 -9.30
C CYS A 22 -11.72 -12.77 -9.54
N LYS A 23 -12.93 -13.16 -9.88
CA LYS A 23 -14.12 -12.31 -10.05
C LYS A 23 -14.57 -11.63 -8.74
N GLY A 24 -13.77 -10.90 -8.05
CA GLY A 24 -14.19 -10.23 -6.80
C GLY A 24 -13.19 -9.23 -6.27
N VAL A 25 -11.92 -9.40 -6.60
CA VAL A 25 -10.84 -8.50 -6.14
C VAL A 25 -10.73 -7.26 -7.02
N LYS A 26 -11.14 -7.36 -8.28
CA LYS A 26 -10.97 -6.31 -9.30
C LYS A 26 -11.80 -5.07 -9.07
N ASP A 27 -12.84 -5.18 -8.24
CA ASP A 27 -13.79 -4.10 -8.02
C ASP A 27 -13.54 -3.33 -6.73
N ILE A 28 -12.62 -3.81 -5.88
CA ILE A 28 -12.24 -3.11 -4.65
C ILE A 28 -11.35 -1.92 -5.02
N ARG A 29 -11.75 -0.74 -4.57
CA ARG A 29 -11.04 0.51 -4.85
C ARG A 29 -10.62 1.18 -3.56
N ILE A 30 -9.37 1.60 -3.51
CA ILE A 30 -8.92 2.54 -2.47
C ILE A 30 -9.34 3.93 -2.94
N THR A 31 -10.12 4.62 -2.12
CA THR A 31 -10.67 5.95 -2.43
C THR A 31 -9.86 7.06 -1.80
N SER A 32 -9.27 6.81 -0.63
CA SER A 32 -8.42 7.78 0.07
C SER A 32 -7.39 7.10 0.96
N VAL A 33 -6.27 7.75 1.18
CA VAL A 33 -5.29 7.39 2.22
C VAL A 33 -4.82 8.66 2.90
N SER A 34 -4.91 8.72 4.20
CA SER A 34 -4.38 9.83 4.99
C SER A 34 -3.63 9.32 6.21
N ILE A 35 -2.59 10.03 6.59
CA ILE A 35 -1.84 9.77 7.81
C ILE A 35 -2.48 10.58 8.93
N GLU A 36 -3.00 9.89 9.95
CA GLU A 36 -3.55 10.52 11.13
C GLU A 36 -2.45 10.96 12.09
N SER A 37 -1.52 10.07 12.37
CA SER A 37 -0.42 10.34 13.28
C SER A 37 0.83 9.52 12.98
N ILE A 38 1.97 10.08 13.34
CA ILE A 38 3.28 9.42 13.30
C ILE A 38 3.87 9.54 14.70
N SER A 39 4.19 8.42 15.32
CA SER A 39 4.83 8.36 16.64
C SER A 39 6.19 7.68 16.52
N VAL A 40 7.22 8.33 17.03
CA VAL A 40 8.59 7.78 17.03
C VAL A 40 8.76 6.85 18.23
N ARG A 41 9.14 5.60 17.99
CA ARG A 41 9.49 4.64 19.05
C ARG A 41 11.00 4.64 19.34
N GLY A 42 11.52 5.77 19.75
CA GLY A 42 12.96 5.94 19.97
C GLY A 42 13.77 5.55 18.72
N PHE A 43 14.86 4.81 18.90
CA PHE A 43 15.70 4.33 17.78
C PHE A 43 15.18 3.05 17.11
N LYS A 44 14.01 2.54 17.50
CA LYS A 44 13.49 1.26 17.01
C LYS A 44 12.60 1.39 15.77
N GLY A 45 12.06 2.57 15.51
CA GLY A 45 11.20 2.79 14.36
C GLY A 45 10.07 3.80 14.62
N LEU A 46 9.03 3.68 13.81
CA LEU A 46 7.86 4.56 13.80
C LEU A 46 6.59 3.74 13.92
N ASP A 47 5.60 4.25 14.64
CA ASP A 47 4.22 3.79 14.60
C ASP A 47 3.40 4.79 13.79
N LEU A 48 2.65 4.30 12.82
CA LEU A 48 1.81 5.08 11.93
C LEU A 48 0.35 4.73 12.17
N SER A 49 -0.50 5.73 12.31
CA SER A 49 -1.94 5.58 12.23
C SER A 49 -2.41 6.13 10.89
N LEU A 50 -3.15 5.32 10.15
CA LEU A 50 -3.60 5.64 8.80
C LEU A 50 -5.13 5.54 8.73
N PHE A 51 -5.76 6.44 8.00
CA PHE A 51 -7.13 6.28 7.54
C PHE A 51 -7.12 5.89 6.06
N VAL A 52 -7.75 4.78 5.74
CA VAL A 52 -7.83 4.26 4.38
C VAL A 52 -9.30 4.12 3.99
N GLY A 53 -9.75 4.94 3.06
CA GLY A 53 -11.06 4.82 2.45
C GLY A 53 -11.06 3.69 1.43
N VAL A 54 -12.02 2.78 1.53
CA VAL A 54 -12.15 1.65 0.62
C VAL A 54 -13.60 1.50 0.19
N ASP A 55 -13.80 1.39 -1.11
CA ASP A 55 -15.04 0.97 -1.72
C ASP A 55 -14.94 -0.52 -2.07
N ASN A 56 -15.73 -1.33 -1.39
CA ASN A 56 -15.80 -2.77 -1.62
C ASN A 56 -17.21 -3.17 -2.09
N PRO A 57 -17.47 -3.21 -3.39
CA PRO A 57 -18.75 -3.67 -3.93
C PRO A 57 -18.93 -5.19 -3.85
N ALA A 58 -17.89 -5.91 -3.51
CA ALA A 58 -17.84 -7.38 -3.47
C ALA A 58 -18.21 -7.95 -2.09
N ARG A 59 -17.83 -9.19 -1.87
CA ARG A 59 -17.99 -9.88 -0.58
C ARG A 59 -16.97 -9.37 0.43
N GLN A 60 -17.21 -9.73 1.69
CA GLN A 60 -16.24 -9.50 2.77
C GLN A 60 -14.88 -10.13 2.45
N VAL A 61 -13.83 -9.35 2.68
CA VAL A 61 -12.43 -9.75 2.47
C VAL A 61 -11.64 -9.54 3.74
N GLN A 62 -10.99 -10.58 4.21
CA GLN A 62 -10.01 -10.47 5.29
C GLN A 62 -8.62 -10.30 4.72
N ILE A 63 -7.93 -9.23 5.08
CA ILE A 63 -6.54 -8.95 4.73
C ILE A 63 -5.67 -9.29 5.93
N SER A 64 -4.67 -10.11 5.72
CA SER A 64 -3.77 -10.58 6.79
C SER A 64 -2.34 -10.73 6.29
N GLU A 65 -1.41 -10.96 7.20
CA GLU A 65 0.01 -11.13 6.92
C GLU A 65 0.55 -9.99 6.05
N ILE A 66 0.25 -8.76 6.49
CA ILE A 66 0.64 -7.55 5.77
C ILE A 66 2.03 -7.16 6.25
N ASP A 67 3.00 -7.35 5.39
CA ASP A 67 4.38 -6.96 5.60
C ASP A 67 4.95 -6.27 4.37
N GLY A 68 6.04 -5.55 4.56
CA GLY A 68 6.65 -4.84 3.45
C GLY A 68 8.03 -4.32 3.78
N SER A 69 8.61 -3.69 2.81
CA SER A 69 9.92 -3.05 2.91
C SER A 69 9.86 -1.65 2.34
N LEU A 70 10.48 -0.72 3.03
CA LEU A 70 10.71 0.63 2.55
C LEU A 70 12.11 0.69 1.98
N VAL A 71 12.21 1.03 0.70
CA VAL A 71 13.47 1.08 -0.05
C VAL A 71 13.75 2.52 -0.44
N HIS A 72 14.95 3.01 -0.15
CA HIS A 72 15.45 4.31 -0.57
C HIS A 72 16.70 4.12 -1.41
N SER A 73 16.69 4.61 -2.65
CA SER A 73 17.81 4.49 -3.58
C SER A 73 18.39 3.07 -3.68
N GLY A 74 17.52 2.05 -3.70
CA GLY A 74 17.91 0.64 -3.80
C GLY A 74 18.33 -0.03 -2.47
N LYS A 75 18.37 0.71 -1.37
CA LYS A 75 18.69 0.18 -0.03
C LYS A 75 17.42 0.03 0.80
N VAL A 76 17.22 -1.14 1.40
CA VAL A 76 16.13 -1.33 2.37
C VAL A 76 16.47 -0.56 3.64
N ILE A 77 15.66 0.42 3.97
CA ILE A 77 15.84 1.28 5.16
C ILE A 77 14.86 0.95 6.28
N GLY A 78 13.72 0.36 5.95
CA GLY A 78 12.70 0.00 6.92
C GLY A 78 11.93 -1.25 6.56
N LYS A 79 11.36 -1.90 7.57
CA LYS A 79 10.40 -2.99 7.42
C LYS A 79 9.06 -2.52 7.92
N LEU A 80 8.04 -2.70 7.11
CA LEU A 80 6.65 -2.37 7.40
C LEU A 80 5.91 -3.62 7.87
N ALA A 81 5.09 -3.47 8.90
CA ALA A 81 4.14 -4.48 9.31
C ALA A 81 2.81 -3.80 9.68
N MET A 82 1.69 -4.41 9.33
CA MET A 82 0.35 -3.90 9.65
C MET A 82 -0.48 -4.99 10.29
N ASP A 83 -1.38 -4.60 11.19
CA ASP A 83 -2.33 -5.51 11.79
C ASP A 83 -3.35 -5.99 10.73
N PRO A 84 -3.84 -7.24 10.82
CA PRO A 84 -4.87 -7.73 9.92
C PRO A 84 -6.17 -6.94 10.09
N PHE A 85 -6.89 -6.75 8.99
CA PHE A 85 -8.18 -6.08 9.00
C PHE A 85 -9.17 -6.72 8.03
N THR A 86 -10.44 -6.37 8.18
CA THR A 86 -11.51 -6.94 7.36
C THR A 86 -12.26 -5.84 6.63
N LEU A 87 -12.33 -5.96 5.32
CA LEU A 87 -13.16 -5.13 4.46
C LEU A 87 -14.58 -5.68 4.48
N ALA A 88 -15.53 -4.89 4.96
CA ALA A 88 -16.93 -5.28 4.97
C ALA A 88 -17.49 -5.42 3.55
N ALA A 89 -18.44 -6.32 3.36
CA ALA A 89 -19.06 -6.56 2.07
C ALA A 89 -19.97 -5.40 1.65
N LYS A 90 -19.92 -5.04 0.39
CA LYS A 90 -20.84 -4.06 -0.23
C LYS A 90 -20.89 -2.72 0.54
N THR A 91 -19.72 -2.24 0.95
CA THR A 91 -19.59 -0.99 1.72
C THR A 91 -18.54 -0.09 1.12
N SER A 92 -18.76 1.21 1.28
CA SER A 92 -17.76 2.24 1.07
C SER A 92 -17.52 2.92 2.41
N GLN A 93 -16.36 2.70 3.01
CA GLN A 93 -16.06 3.22 4.34
C GLN A 93 -14.57 3.44 4.58
N THR A 94 -14.25 4.20 5.62
CA THR A 94 -12.87 4.47 6.03
C THR A 94 -12.47 3.55 7.16
N TYR A 95 -11.31 2.92 7.02
CA TYR A 95 -10.70 2.03 8.01
C TYR A 95 -9.55 2.73 8.70
N ALA A 96 -9.54 2.69 10.03
CA ALA A 96 -8.39 3.11 10.82
C ALA A 96 -7.41 1.94 10.94
N LEU A 97 -6.24 2.07 10.34
CA LEU A 97 -5.21 1.04 10.29
C LEU A 97 -3.97 1.50 11.06
N LYS A 98 -3.31 0.54 11.71
CA LYS A 98 -2.04 0.77 12.41
C LYS A 98 -0.93 0.05 11.66
N ALA A 99 0.12 0.79 11.35
CA ALA A 99 1.32 0.26 10.74
C ALA A 99 2.53 0.53 11.61
N LYS A 100 3.47 -0.41 11.64
CA LYS A 100 4.75 -0.30 12.34
C LYS A 100 5.86 -0.32 11.33
N VAL A 101 6.70 0.69 11.34
CA VAL A 101 7.92 0.74 10.54
C VAL A 101 9.10 0.53 11.49
N SER A 102 9.83 -0.54 11.30
CA SER A 102 11.05 -0.83 12.05
C SER A 102 12.27 -0.59 11.17
N LEU A 103 13.37 -0.15 11.76
CA LEU A 103 14.64 -0.02 11.03
C LEU A 103 15.07 -1.36 10.44
N ALA A 104 15.48 -1.36 9.19
CA ALA A 104 16.11 -2.52 8.57
C ALA A 104 17.51 -2.74 9.13
N GLN A 105 18.01 -3.97 9.03
CA GLN A 105 19.39 -4.29 9.43
C GLN A 105 20.39 -3.45 8.61
N GLY A 106 21.29 -2.74 9.28
CA GLY A 106 22.25 -1.85 8.63
C GLY A 106 21.71 -0.46 8.24
N ALA A 107 20.45 -0.16 8.56
CA ALA A 107 19.89 1.18 8.48
C ALA A 107 20.02 1.90 9.83
N GLY A 108 20.29 3.21 9.79
CA GLY A 108 20.36 4.07 10.96
C GLY A 108 19.13 4.95 11.11
N PHE A 109 18.97 5.58 12.26
CA PHE A 109 17.89 6.53 12.50
C PHE A 109 17.88 7.67 11.47
N LYS A 110 19.06 8.07 10.98
CA LYS A 110 19.19 9.07 9.90
C LYS A 110 18.44 8.65 8.63
N ASP A 111 18.45 7.36 8.29
CA ASP A 111 17.74 6.84 7.12
C ASP A 111 16.21 6.99 7.29
N LEU A 112 15.68 6.86 8.50
CA LEU A 112 14.26 7.12 8.79
C LEU A 112 13.92 8.61 8.75
N MET A 113 14.84 9.46 9.20
CA MET A 113 14.60 10.92 9.19
C MET A 113 14.52 11.48 7.77
N MET A 114 15.12 10.80 6.78
CA MET A 114 14.95 11.17 5.36
C MET A 114 13.49 11.08 4.90
N LEU A 115 12.66 10.28 5.56
CA LEU A 115 11.23 10.19 5.26
C LEU A 115 10.44 11.44 5.64
N THR A 116 11.03 12.33 6.42
CA THR A 116 10.42 13.63 6.73
C THR A 116 10.72 14.69 5.67
N ASP A 117 11.65 14.41 4.75
CA ASP A 117 11.99 15.28 3.64
C ASP A 117 11.22 14.88 2.38
N GLN A 118 10.38 15.77 1.87
CA GLN A 118 9.57 15.53 0.68
C GLN A 118 10.42 15.25 -0.58
N GLN A 119 11.61 15.78 -0.67
CA GLN A 119 12.50 15.53 -1.81
C GLN A 119 13.03 14.09 -1.77
N GLU A 120 13.40 13.62 -0.59
CA GLU A 120 13.88 12.25 -0.40
C GLU A 120 12.78 11.20 -0.55
N LEU A 121 11.53 11.54 -0.24
CA LEU A 121 10.37 10.66 -0.49
C LEU A 121 10.20 10.30 -1.97
N ASN A 122 10.65 11.14 -2.90
CA ASN A 122 10.60 10.85 -4.33
C ASN A 122 11.51 9.68 -4.72
N ASN A 123 12.54 9.40 -3.92
CA ASN A 123 13.50 8.32 -4.14
C ASN A 123 13.13 7.05 -3.35
N CYS A 124 11.98 7.05 -2.69
CA CYS A 124 11.50 5.93 -1.89
C CYS A 124 10.49 5.10 -2.67
N THR A 125 10.64 3.79 -2.57
CA THR A 125 9.65 2.80 -3.03
C THR A 125 9.23 1.90 -1.87
N VAL A 126 8.05 1.32 -2.01
CA VAL A 126 7.49 0.39 -1.04
C VAL A 126 7.20 -0.94 -1.72
N ASP A 127 7.69 -2.00 -1.12
CA ASP A 127 7.27 -3.36 -1.44
C ASP A 127 6.27 -3.82 -0.39
N LEU A 128 5.16 -4.41 -0.81
CA LEU A 128 4.11 -4.91 0.08
C LEU A 128 3.74 -6.34 -0.27
N ASN A 129 3.61 -7.16 0.77
CA ASN A 129 3.02 -8.47 0.70
C ASN A 129 1.80 -8.52 1.61
N ALA A 130 0.77 -9.23 1.21
CA ALA A 130 -0.41 -9.47 2.02
C ALA A 130 -1.09 -10.75 1.57
N LYS A 131 -2.03 -11.24 2.37
CA LYS A 131 -2.94 -12.33 2.00
C LYS A 131 -4.37 -11.85 2.08
N ALA A 132 -5.13 -12.05 1.02
CA ALA A 132 -6.56 -11.77 0.96
C ALA A 132 -7.36 -13.07 1.03
N LYS A 133 -8.29 -13.17 1.96
CA LYS A 133 -9.19 -14.32 2.12
C LYS A 133 -10.63 -13.89 1.90
N TYR A 134 -11.30 -14.59 0.99
CA TYR A 134 -12.69 -14.35 0.61
C TYR A 134 -13.59 -15.43 1.23
N GLY A 135 -14.30 -15.07 2.29
CA GLY A 135 -15.19 -16.02 2.98
C GLY A 135 -14.45 -17.27 3.45
N LYS A 136 -14.91 -18.44 3.03
CA LYS A 136 -14.31 -19.74 3.38
C LYS A 136 -13.22 -20.22 2.42
N ASN A 137 -12.91 -19.44 1.39
CA ASN A 137 -11.93 -19.82 0.37
C ASN A 137 -10.50 -19.73 0.91
N ALA A 138 -9.57 -20.36 0.19
CA ALA A 138 -8.15 -20.24 0.47
C ALA A 138 -7.68 -18.78 0.32
N ALA A 139 -6.70 -18.39 1.13
CA ALA A 139 -6.10 -17.06 1.03
C ALA A 139 -5.28 -16.93 -0.25
N VAL A 140 -5.44 -15.80 -0.93
CA VAL A 140 -4.71 -15.44 -2.15
C VAL A 140 -3.59 -14.47 -1.79
N PRO A 141 -2.34 -14.76 -2.16
CA PRO A 141 -1.23 -13.84 -1.91
C PRO A 141 -1.33 -12.61 -2.83
N ILE A 142 -1.12 -11.44 -2.24
CA ILE A 142 -0.98 -10.16 -2.92
C ILE A 142 0.48 -9.73 -2.78
N ARG A 143 1.13 -9.40 -3.89
CA ARG A 143 2.51 -8.89 -3.88
C ARG A 143 2.58 -7.66 -4.77
N LEU A 144 2.98 -6.56 -4.16
CA LEU A 144 3.19 -5.28 -4.83
C LEU A 144 4.67 -4.92 -4.65
N LYS A 145 5.36 -4.59 -5.73
CA LYS A 145 6.78 -4.25 -5.72
C LYS A 145 7.03 -2.90 -6.35
N ASP A 146 8.07 -2.24 -5.87
CA ASP A 146 8.60 -0.99 -6.43
C ASP A 146 7.53 0.11 -6.58
N ILE A 147 6.60 0.19 -5.61
CA ILE A 147 5.57 1.23 -5.64
C ILE A 147 6.21 2.56 -5.21
N PRO A 148 6.24 3.58 -6.08
CA PRO A 148 6.79 4.87 -5.71
C PRO A 148 5.97 5.49 -4.56
N LEU A 149 6.62 5.81 -3.45
CA LEU A 149 5.96 6.39 -2.27
C LEU A 149 5.29 7.73 -2.62
N LYS A 150 5.93 8.53 -3.47
CA LYS A 150 5.35 9.78 -3.99
C LYS A 150 4.02 9.55 -4.70
N GLU A 151 3.93 8.54 -5.56
CA GLU A 151 2.69 8.23 -6.29
C GLU A 151 1.56 7.85 -5.34
N LEU A 152 1.87 7.10 -4.28
CA LEU A 152 0.89 6.78 -3.24
C LEU A 152 0.41 8.03 -2.51
N LEU A 153 1.32 8.93 -2.15
CA LEU A 153 0.97 10.16 -1.45
C LEU A 153 0.20 11.15 -2.34
N GLU A 154 0.56 11.26 -3.62
CA GLU A 154 -0.13 12.16 -4.57
C GLU A 154 -1.51 11.64 -4.96
N ARG A 155 -1.66 10.33 -5.19
CA ARG A 155 -2.96 9.72 -5.53
C ARG A 155 -3.99 9.86 -4.41
N PHE A 156 -3.55 9.79 -3.17
CA PHE A 156 -4.43 9.67 -2.02
C PHE A 156 -4.31 10.82 -1.02
N GLY A 157 -3.29 11.70 -1.17
CA GLY A 157 -3.06 12.84 -0.28
C GLY A 157 -3.82 14.13 -0.63
N ASN A 158 -4.46 14.20 -1.79
CA ASN A 158 -5.06 15.43 -2.33
C ASN A 158 -6.53 15.68 -1.93
N GLU A 159 -7.07 14.99 -0.94
CA GLU A 159 -8.37 15.34 -0.36
C GLU A 159 -8.23 16.17 0.92
N LYS A 160 -7.55 17.31 0.83
CA LYS A 160 -7.72 18.43 1.76
C LYS A 160 -7.94 19.70 0.95
N ASN A 161 -9.18 19.88 0.52
CA ASN A 161 -9.85 21.19 0.37
C ASN A 161 -11.34 20.98 0.46
#